data_d9e03978a41776b1599e803ed2738d69
#
_entry.id   d9e03978a41776b1599e803ed2738d69
#
_cell.length_a   1.000
_cell.length_b   1.000
_cell.length_c   1.000
_cell.angle_alpha   90.00
_cell.angle_beta   90.00
_cell.angle_gamma   90.00
#
_symmetry.space_group_name_H-M   'P 1'
#
loop_
_entity.id
_entity.type
_entity.pdbx_description
1 polymer ?
#
loop_
_entity_poly.entity_id
_entity_poly.type
_entity_poly.pdbx_seq_one_letter_code
_entity_poly.pdbx_strand_id
1 'polypeptide(L)'
;MKTYPCSDRLTIKRRKGARPTKKLKLLLLAGLAALCLTGCGSQIEFTWAMERVPGNLDPQLAWESPELIAVTNLYSGLFRLDDAGEPVPDCAESYTVSGDGLTYTFTLKEGLGYTQNRGDESEYELTAADFVFGLRRVFRAETRSPYTSTYAAIKNSAEVLAGTMDETALGVSAPDERTVVIQLDQPDPQLLYKLALPGAMPCNEEFFESTEGSYGLTRAATMGNGSFYVYNWNDNGLFLRRPANGDAVTALRLVINATGEASSSSGSSSTAGETLWGEALVKEGGATAALSETLSADGLDSIPYTATTWVLLFNCGDETLAQPLIREALATSARGAAVELPEGFETADGLIPPAVTVQGENYREAAGSMQPAFGSAVDLCREGLAALSLSRFESITLLVPEGSDYLQLAQSVNQQWQKDLGAFSAYFPVEQASLEEVNARVASGDYQIALLPLSLSSDSAAELLRQTAGLADWSDSDWQRQLDALFNDGTHTADDVAALERTLLESACVTPLWFQTKALLVQPGVQGLVFRPFGPVLDLTNATIAQ
;
A
#
# COMPACT_ATOMS: atom_id res chain seq x y z
N MET A 1 12.59 27.67 84.09
CA MET A 1 12.43 27.31 85.51
C MET A 1 11.13 26.53 85.66
N LYS A 2 11.23 25.30 86.26
CA LYS A 2 10.16 24.39 86.76
C LYS A 2 9.36 23.65 85.67
N THR A 3 9.62 22.38 85.38
CA THR A 3 9.50 21.10 86.11
C THR A 3 8.16 20.41 85.89
N TYR A 4 8.23 19.16 85.41
CA TYR A 4 7.23 18.11 85.26
C TYR A 4 6.49 17.71 86.54
N PRO A 5 5.37 16.92 86.46
CA PRO A 5 5.43 15.47 86.30
C PRO A 5 4.29 14.88 85.48
N CYS A 6 4.51 13.81 84.73
CA CYS A 6 4.54 12.37 85.01
C CYS A 6 3.16 11.68 85.10
N SER A 7 2.97 10.73 84.23
CA SER A 7 2.23 9.44 84.24
C SER A 7 0.73 9.42 84.21
N ASP A 8 0.23 8.76 83.13
CA ASP A 8 -0.72 7.67 83.33
C ASP A 8 -0.59 6.61 82.27
N ARG A 9 -0.33 5.39 82.67
CA ARG A 9 -0.20 4.19 81.85
C ARG A 9 -1.61 3.70 81.47
N LEU A 10 -1.96 3.78 80.21
CA LEU A 10 -3.09 3.06 79.63
C LEU A 10 -2.66 1.66 79.23
N THR A 11 -3.08 0.69 80.01
CA THR A 11 -2.90 -0.76 79.72
C THR A 11 -3.85 -1.19 78.64
N ILE A 12 -3.31 -1.38 77.39
CA ILE A 12 -4.07 -1.97 76.27
C ILE A 12 -4.07 -3.49 76.43
N LYS A 13 -5.23 -4.05 76.81
CA LYS A 13 -5.46 -5.50 76.78
C LYS A 13 -5.37 -6.00 75.32
N ARG A 14 -4.32 -6.75 75.01
CA ARG A 14 -4.18 -7.53 73.77
C ARG A 14 -5.31 -8.57 73.72
N ARG A 15 -6.30 -8.38 72.85
CA ARG A 15 -7.19 -9.45 72.39
C ARG A 15 -6.37 -10.43 71.57
N LYS A 16 -6.31 -11.70 71.99
CA LYS A 16 -5.74 -12.79 71.25
C LYS A 16 -6.57 -12.98 69.98
N GLY A 17 -6.03 -12.55 68.79
CA GLY A 17 -6.62 -12.83 67.50
C GLY A 17 -6.66 -14.33 67.27
N ALA A 18 -7.83 -14.86 66.93
CA ALA A 18 -8.02 -16.24 66.52
C ALA A 18 -7.13 -16.51 65.28
N ARG A 19 -6.31 -17.55 65.31
CA ARG A 19 -5.51 -17.99 64.15
C ARG A 19 -6.49 -18.47 63.09
N PRO A 20 -6.40 -17.98 61.81
CA PRO A 20 -7.28 -18.45 60.78
C PRO A 20 -7.07 -19.96 60.56
N THR A 21 -8.17 -20.69 60.46
CA THR A 21 -8.17 -22.14 60.26
C THR A 21 -7.52 -22.49 58.90
N LYS A 22 -6.92 -23.68 58.79
CA LYS A 22 -6.26 -24.15 57.53
C LYS A 22 -7.20 -24.02 56.30
N LYS A 23 -8.51 -24.15 56.50
CA LYS A 23 -9.54 -23.97 55.43
C LYS A 23 -9.65 -22.51 54.95
N LEU A 24 -9.51 -21.52 55.87
CA LEU A 24 -9.56 -20.10 55.50
C LEU A 24 -8.29 -19.65 54.76
N LYS A 25 -7.13 -20.22 55.11
CA LYS A 25 -5.86 -20.01 54.36
C LYS A 25 -5.90 -20.65 52.99
N LEU A 26 -6.54 -21.82 52.83
CA LEU A 26 -6.68 -22.48 51.55
C LEU A 26 -7.64 -21.73 50.63
N LEU A 27 -8.75 -21.15 51.16
CA LEU A 27 -9.68 -20.31 50.42
C LEU A 27 -9.06 -18.97 50.02
N LEU A 28 -8.23 -18.36 50.86
CA LEU A 28 -7.46 -17.15 50.50
C LEU A 28 -6.38 -17.44 49.47
N LEU A 29 -5.69 -18.58 49.51
CA LEU A 29 -4.73 -18.98 48.49
C LEU A 29 -5.44 -19.35 47.18
N ALA A 30 -6.60 -20.01 47.21
CA ALA A 30 -7.40 -20.31 46.04
C ALA A 30 -7.98 -19.05 45.38
N GLY A 31 -8.41 -18.07 46.20
CA GLY A 31 -8.87 -16.75 45.73
C GLY A 31 -7.73 -15.93 45.10
N LEU A 32 -6.51 -15.95 45.69
CA LEU A 32 -5.33 -15.31 45.07
C LEU A 32 -4.88 -16.02 43.78
N ALA A 33 -4.93 -17.36 43.75
CA ALA A 33 -4.62 -18.12 42.53
C ALA A 33 -5.67 -17.89 41.42
N ALA A 34 -6.96 -17.73 41.78
CA ALA A 34 -8.01 -17.39 40.81
C ALA A 34 -7.88 -15.96 40.29
N LEU A 35 -7.39 -15.00 41.10
CA LEU A 35 -7.08 -13.64 40.63
C LEU A 35 -5.83 -13.59 39.72
N CYS A 36 -4.91 -14.53 39.86
CA CYS A 36 -3.73 -14.63 38.96
C CYS A 36 -4.05 -15.32 37.63
N LEU A 37 -5.19 -16.00 37.52
CA LEU A 37 -5.62 -16.68 36.28
C LEU A 37 -6.52 -15.81 35.38
N THR A 38 -6.90 -14.61 35.81
CA THR A 38 -7.70 -13.68 34.99
C THR A 38 -6.87 -12.61 34.28
N GLY A 39 -5.56 -12.76 34.22
CA GLY A 39 -4.61 -11.76 33.70
C GLY A 39 -3.81 -12.14 32.46
N CYS A 40 -4.05 -13.32 31.85
CA CYS A 40 -3.52 -13.65 30.52
C CYS A 40 -4.70 -13.86 29.57
N GLY A 41 -5.26 -12.80 29.03
CA GLY A 41 -6.04 -12.90 27.81
C GLY A 41 -5.13 -13.54 26.75
N SER A 42 -5.56 -14.65 26.13
CA SER A 42 -4.83 -15.23 25.00
C SER A 42 -4.65 -14.14 23.95
N GLN A 43 -3.43 -13.92 23.49
CA GLN A 43 -3.21 -12.99 22.40
C GLN A 43 -3.82 -13.59 21.14
N ILE A 44 -4.62 -12.80 20.43
CA ILE A 44 -5.14 -13.15 19.11
C ILE A 44 -4.18 -12.54 18.11
N GLU A 45 -3.43 -13.41 17.44
CA GLU A 45 -2.34 -13.02 16.55
C GLU A 45 -2.80 -13.05 15.09
N PHE A 46 -2.44 -12.01 14.35
CA PHE A 46 -2.49 -11.97 12.89
C PHE A 46 -1.05 -11.93 12.38
N THR A 47 -0.68 -12.88 11.53
CA THR A 47 0.66 -12.96 10.95
C THR A 47 0.61 -12.66 9.46
N TRP A 48 1.47 -11.75 9.02
CA TRP A 48 1.71 -11.40 7.63
C TRP A 48 3.18 -11.60 7.28
N ALA A 49 3.45 -12.33 6.21
CA ALA A 49 4.80 -12.52 5.70
C ALA A 49 5.19 -11.41 4.73
N MET A 50 6.40 -10.88 4.89
CA MET A 50 6.96 -9.81 4.06
C MET A 50 8.27 -10.26 3.42
N GLU A 51 8.69 -9.58 2.37
CA GLU A 51 9.98 -9.80 1.72
C GLU A 51 11.14 -9.19 2.55
N ARG A 52 10.89 -8.09 3.26
CA ARG A 52 11.84 -7.41 4.12
C ARG A 52 11.17 -6.79 5.34
N VAL A 53 11.95 -6.56 6.38
CA VAL A 53 11.48 -5.79 7.55
C VAL A 53 11.34 -4.32 7.16
N PRO A 54 10.26 -3.61 7.59
CA PRO A 54 10.16 -2.16 7.41
C PRO A 54 11.42 -1.44 7.92
N GLY A 55 11.98 -0.56 7.11
CA GLY A 55 13.18 0.18 7.44
C GLY A 55 12.91 1.51 8.14
N ASN A 56 11.70 2.05 7.99
CA ASN A 56 11.30 3.33 8.54
C ASN A 56 9.79 3.35 8.83
N LEU A 57 9.38 3.77 10.01
CA LEU A 57 7.98 3.90 10.44
C LEU A 57 7.53 5.37 10.54
N ASP A 58 8.27 6.30 9.93
CA ASP A 58 7.85 7.69 9.77
C ASP A 58 6.72 7.77 8.72
N PRO A 59 5.49 8.17 9.10
CA PRO A 59 4.36 8.17 8.17
C PRO A 59 4.53 9.13 6.99
N GLN A 60 5.28 10.24 7.15
CA GLN A 60 5.53 11.17 6.06
C GLN A 60 6.55 10.63 5.03
N LEU A 61 7.21 9.49 5.32
CA LEU A 61 8.19 8.82 4.46
C LEU A 61 7.77 7.41 4.03
N ALA A 62 6.76 6.81 4.67
CA ALA A 62 6.28 5.47 4.36
C ALA A 62 5.63 5.44 2.96
N TRP A 63 6.19 4.65 2.05
CA TRP A 63 5.72 4.56 0.66
C TRP A 63 5.62 3.12 0.14
N GLU A 64 6.42 2.20 0.67
CA GLU A 64 6.42 0.81 0.25
C GLU A 64 5.53 -0.05 1.15
N SER A 65 5.01 -1.16 0.63
CA SER A 65 4.04 -2.02 1.30
C SER A 65 4.39 -2.42 2.74
N PRO A 66 5.63 -2.82 3.08
CA PRO A 66 5.95 -3.17 4.46
C PRO A 66 5.78 -2.01 5.46
N GLU A 67 6.21 -0.80 5.06
CA GLU A 67 6.06 0.42 5.86
C GLU A 67 4.60 0.85 5.93
N LEU A 68 3.88 0.81 4.81
CA LEU A 68 2.47 1.21 4.73
C LEU A 68 1.58 0.35 5.63
N ILE A 69 1.77 -0.98 5.64
CA ILE A 69 1.03 -1.88 6.54
C ILE A 69 1.31 -1.52 8.00
N ALA A 70 2.58 -1.31 8.35
CA ALA A 70 2.96 -0.96 9.71
C ALA A 70 2.37 0.39 10.15
N VAL A 71 2.53 1.43 9.33
CA VAL A 71 2.08 2.80 9.61
C VAL A 71 0.56 2.87 9.71
N THR A 72 -0.19 2.20 8.82
CA THR A 72 -1.66 2.16 8.87
C THR A 72 -2.19 1.63 10.20
N ASN A 73 -1.49 0.67 10.84
CA ASN A 73 -1.90 0.11 12.11
C ASN A 73 -1.34 0.86 13.34
N LEU A 74 -0.27 1.65 13.15
CA LEU A 74 0.37 2.43 14.21
C LEU A 74 -0.19 3.83 14.37
N TYR A 75 -0.77 4.39 13.31
CA TYR A 75 -1.25 5.77 13.30
C TYR A 75 -2.72 5.85 12.92
N SER A 76 -3.39 6.89 13.40
CA SER A 76 -4.73 7.31 13.04
C SER A 76 -4.69 8.73 12.50
N GLY A 77 -5.26 8.95 11.31
CA GLY A 77 -5.37 10.25 10.67
C GLY A 77 -6.62 11.03 11.09
N LEU A 78 -6.87 12.17 10.46
CA LEU A 78 -8.18 12.85 10.58
C LEU A 78 -9.28 11.92 10.05
N PHE A 79 -9.00 11.21 8.97
CA PHE A 79 -9.85 10.19 8.34
C PHE A 79 -9.09 8.87 8.24
N ARG A 80 -9.82 7.80 8.04
CA ARG A 80 -9.34 6.49 7.60
C ARG A 80 -10.22 6.01 6.45
N LEU A 81 -9.79 5.00 5.73
CA LEU A 81 -10.60 4.42 4.67
C LEU A 81 -11.31 3.16 5.19
N ASP A 82 -12.58 2.99 4.85
CA ASP A 82 -13.34 1.78 5.17
C ASP A 82 -13.06 0.65 4.16
N ASP A 83 -13.82 -0.45 4.22
CA ASP A 83 -13.70 -1.61 3.34
C ASP A 83 -14.10 -1.34 1.89
N ALA A 84 -14.90 -0.29 1.65
CA ALA A 84 -15.23 0.18 0.31
C ALA A 84 -14.19 1.17 -0.25
N GLY A 85 -13.18 1.58 0.55
CA GLY A 85 -12.21 2.59 0.19
C GLY A 85 -12.67 4.02 0.41
N GLU A 86 -13.83 4.20 1.05
CA GLU A 86 -14.40 5.53 1.30
C GLU A 86 -13.83 6.17 2.57
N PRO A 87 -13.57 7.50 2.57
CA PRO A 87 -13.04 8.19 3.73
C PRO A 87 -14.10 8.34 4.84
N VAL A 88 -13.83 7.74 5.99
CA VAL A 88 -14.64 7.86 7.19
C VAL A 88 -13.87 8.58 8.31
N PRO A 89 -14.53 9.41 9.16
CA PRO A 89 -13.85 10.12 10.23
C PRO A 89 -13.15 9.17 11.21
N ASP A 90 -11.86 9.45 11.51
CA ASP A 90 -11.07 8.70 12.50
C ASP A 90 -10.77 9.57 13.72
N CYS A 91 -9.72 10.39 13.75
CA CYS A 91 -9.50 11.35 14.82
C CYS A 91 -10.44 12.57 14.74
N ALA A 92 -10.98 12.90 13.56
CA ALA A 92 -11.98 13.93 13.45
C ALA A 92 -13.32 13.48 14.04
N GLU A 93 -13.94 14.35 14.87
CA GLU A 93 -15.31 14.22 15.34
C GLU A 93 -16.31 14.76 14.30
N SER A 94 -15.95 15.90 13.69
CA SER A 94 -16.77 16.56 12.68
C SER A 94 -15.91 17.45 11.80
N TYR A 95 -16.46 17.87 10.66
CA TYR A 95 -15.82 18.86 9.80
C TYR A 95 -16.85 19.75 9.11
N THR A 96 -16.39 20.91 8.64
CA THR A 96 -17.16 21.85 7.80
C THR A 96 -16.32 22.31 6.63
N VAL A 97 -17.00 22.62 5.51
CA VAL A 97 -16.37 23.13 4.30
C VAL A 97 -16.98 24.50 3.97
N SER A 98 -16.15 25.47 3.62
CA SER A 98 -16.61 26.78 3.16
C SER A 98 -17.40 26.68 1.84
N GLY A 99 -18.24 27.69 1.56
CA GLY A 99 -19.11 27.64 0.39
C GLY A 99 -18.38 27.67 -0.96
N ASP A 100 -17.10 28.03 -0.98
CA ASP A 100 -16.21 28.02 -2.14
C ASP A 100 -15.39 26.72 -2.25
N GLY A 101 -15.52 25.79 -1.28
CA GLY A 101 -14.77 24.54 -1.25
C GLY A 101 -13.29 24.68 -0.89
N LEU A 102 -12.83 25.86 -0.47
CA LEU A 102 -11.41 26.15 -0.26
C LEU A 102 -10.94 26.07 1.19
N THR A 103 -11.86 26.06 2.16
CA THR A 103 -11.48 25.99 3.57
C THR A 103 -12.21 24.84 4.27
N TYR A 104 -11.44 23.91 4.80
CA TYR A 104 -11.91 22.81 5.61
C TYR A 104 -11.54 23.05 7.07
N THR A 105 -12.51 22.88 7.97
CA THR A 105 -12.31 23.01 9.42
C THR A 105 -12.72 21.71 10.08
N PHE A 106 -11.78 21.02 10.72
CA PHE A 106 -11.98 19.75 11.41
C PHE A 106 -11.96 19.97 12.93
N THR A 107 -12.88 19.35 13.64
CA THR A 107 -12.87 19.29 15.10
C THR A 107 -12.43 17.90 15.53
N LEU A 108 -11.41 17.79 16.37
CA LEU A 108 -10.90 16.52 16.87
C LEU A 108 -11.81 15.93 17.96
N LYS A 109 -11.86 14.61 18.05
CA LYS A 109 -12.46 13.86 19.18
C LYS A 109 -11.76 14.23 20.49
N GLU A 110 -12.45 14.02 21.61
CA GLU A 110 -11.84 14.13 22.95
C GLU A 110 -11.08 12.86 23.33
N GLY A 111 -10.06 13.00 24.17
CA GLY A 111 -9.33 11.86 24.72
C GLY A 111 -8.40 11.15 23.73
N LEU A 112 -7.98 11.84 22.66
CA LEU A 112 -6.94 11.35 21.78
C LEU A 112 -5.58 11.42 22.47
N GLY A 113 -4.71 10.46 22.20
CA GLY A 113 -3.39 10.40 22.78
C GLY A 113 -2.43 9.53 21.98
N TYR A 114 -1.18 9.54 22.38
CA TYR A 114 -0.15 8.69 21.80
C TYR A 114 0.14 7.49 22.68
N THR A 115 0.62 6.43 22.07
CA THR A 115 1.12 5.25 22.76
C THR A 115 2.60 5.06 22.43
N GLN A 116 3.41 4.98 23.45
CA GLN A 116 4.84 4.72 23.33
C GLN A 116 5.18 3.23 23.49
N ASN A 117 6.47 2.97 23.63
CA ASN A 117 7.03 1.65 23.84
C ASN A 117 6.23 0.80 24.84
N ARG A 118 5.90 -0.44 24.46
CA ARG A 118 5.23 -1.44 25.29
C ARG A 118 3.78 -1.13 25.68
N GLY A 119 3.15 -0.13 25.03
CA GLY A 119 1.78 0.24 25.28
C GLY A 119 1.59 1.13 26.51
N ASP A 120 2.66 1.76 26.99
CA ASP A 120 2.57 2.80 28.00
C ASP A 120 1.94 4.06 27.37
N GLU A 121 1.06 4.74 28.10
CA GLU A 121 0.55 6.05 27.66
C GLU A 121 1.73 7.01 27.55
N SER A 122 1.74 7.83 26.49
CA SER A 122 2.75 8.85 26.29
C SER A 122 2.50 10.05 27.19
N GLU A 123 3.55 10.74 27.59
CA GLU A 123 3.45 12.06 28.24
C GLU A 123 3.07 13.18 27.25
N TYR A 124 3.13 12.89 25.93
CA TYR A 124 2.74 13.84 24.88
C TYR A 124 1.24 13.69 24.57
N GLU A 125 0.53 14.80 24.59
CA GLU A 125 -0.88 14.88 24.22
C GLU A 125 -1.00 15.00 22.69
N LEU A 126 -2.04 14.36 22.10
CA LEU A 126 -2.35 14.52 20.68
C LEU A 126 -3.26 15.72 20.50
N THR A 127 -2.79 16.72 19.77
CA THR A 127 -3.50 17.96 19.50
C THR A 127 -3.60 18.26 18.01
N ALA A 128 -4.37 19.29 17.64
CA ALA A 128 -4.47 19.78 16.27
C ALA A 128 -3.10 20.25 15.72
N ALA A 129 -2.20 20.73 16.59
CA ALA A 129 -0.85 21.14 16.18
C ALA A 129 -0.04 19.99 15.58
N ASP A 130 -0.27 18.76 16.04
CA ASP A 130 0.47 17.60 15.56
C ASP A 130 0.10 17.24 14.11
N PHE A 131 -1.17 17.40 13.73
CA PHE A 131 -1.61 17.27 12.33
C PHE A 131 -1.03 18.35 11.43
N VAL A 132 -1.00 19.59 11.94
CA VAL A 132 -0.38 20.72 11.23
C VAL A 132 1.11 20.49 11.04
N PHE A 133 1.82 20.03 12.06
CA PHE A 133 3.24 19.75 11.98
C PHE A 133 3.52 18.59 11.01
N GLY A 134 2.74 17.49 11.07
CA GLY A 134 2.85 16.37 10.13
C GLY A 134 2.73 16.82 8.67
N LEU A 135 1.70 17.63 8.34
CA LEU A 135 1.51 18.17 6.99
C LEU A 135 2.62 19.16 6.58
N ARG A 136 3.14 19.99 7.49
CA ARG A 136 4.28 20.87 7.19
C ARG A 136 5.54 20.07 6.86
N ARG A 137 5.80 18.97 7.59
CA ARG A 137 6.92 18.09 7.31
C ARG A 137 6.90 17.52 5.89
N VAL A 138 5.72 17.27 5.31
CA VAL A 138 5.61 16.81 3.91
C VAL A 138 6.29 17.78 2.94
N PHE A 139 6.19 19.09 3.20
CA PHE A 139 6.73 20.14 2.31
C PHE A 139 8.10 20.67 2.72
N ARG A 140 8.72 20.15 3.78
CA ARG A 140 10.12 20.44 4.09
C ARG A 140 11.03 19.73 3.08
N ALA A 141 11.91 20.47 2.41
CA ALA A 141 12.80 19.93 1.39
C ALA A 141 13.71 18.79 1.91
N GLU A 142 14.13 18.88 3.18
CA GLU A 142 14.94 17.86 3.84
C GLU A 142 14.18 16.56 4.12
N THR A 143 12.87 16.61 4.30
CA THR A 143 12.03 15.42 4.50
C THR A 143 12.00 14.53 3.25
N ARG A 144 12.00 15.14 2.04
CA ARG A 144 11.88 14.41 0.77
C ARG A 144 10.67 13.48 0.75
N SER A 145 9.55 13.97 1.26
CA SER A 145 8.32 13.17 1.34
C SER A 145 7.81 12.78 -0.05
N PRO A 146 7.38 11.52 -0.26
CA PRO A 146 6.74 11.10 -1.49
C PRO A 146 5.32 11.68 -1.67
N TYR A 147 4.77 12.34 -0.63
CA TYR A 147 3.40 12.84 -0.60
C TYR A 147 3.25 14.30 -1.04
N THR A 148 4.30 14.97 -1.49
CA THR A 148 4.24 16.38 -1.90
C THR A 148 3.19 16.65 -2.98
N SER A 149 3.10 15.78 -4.00
CA SER A 149 2.07 15.85 -5.05
C SER A 149 0.67 15.54 -4.54
N THR A 150 0.54 14.63 -3.58
CA THR A 150 -0.75 14.25 -2.98
C THR A 150 -1.47 15.44 -2.35
N TYR A 151 -0.71 16.31 -1.67
CA TYR A 151 -1.26 17.49 -0.96
C TYR A 151 -0.97 18.80 -1.66
N ALA A 152 -0.66 18.79 -2.95
CA ALA A 152 -0.28 19.98 -3.73
C ALA A 152 -1.37 21.06 -3.78
N ALA A 153 -2.65 20.69 -3.59
CA ALA A 153 -3.76 21.64 -3.51
C ALA A 153 -3.77 22.52 -2.23
N ILE A 154 -2.97 22.16 -1.21
CA ILE A 154 -2.86 22.97 0.01
C ILE A 154 -2.19 24.31 -0.35
N LYS A 155 -2.81 25.38 0.11
CA LYS A 155 -2.38 26.75 -0.18
C LYS A 155 -0.90 26.98 0.14
N ASN A 156 -0.18 27.63 -0.76
CA ASN A 156 1.25 27.94 -0.70
C ASN A 156 2.17 26.69 -0.69
N SER A 157 1.66 25.51 -1.03
CA SER A 157 2.44 24.24 -1.00
C SER A 157 3.68 24.30 -1.90
N ALA A 158 3.54 24.84 -3.12
CA ALA A 158 4.62 24.94 -4.10
C ALA A 158 5.73 25.91 -3.63
N GLU A 159 5.35 27.06 -3.07
CA GLU A 159 6.27 28.08 -2.58
C GLU A 159 7.03 27.60 -1.33
N VAL A 160 6.37 26.88 -0.45
CA VAL A 160 7.01 26.28 0.74
C VAL A 160 7.99 25.19 0.30
N LEU A 161 7.59 24.29 -0.60
CA LEU A 161 8.46 23.22 -1.11
C LEU A 161 9.68 23.79 -1.84
N ALA A 162 9.50 24.88 -2.59
CA ALA A 162 10.60 25.59 -3.28
C ALA A 162 11.47 26.42 -2.32
N GLY A 163 11.14 26.52 -1.04
CA GLY A 163 11.85 27.33 -0.05
C GLY A 163 11.73 28.84 -0.27
N THR A 164 10.76 29.31 -1.05
CA THR A 164 10.49 30.74 -1.29
C THR A 164 9.56 31.34 -0.23
N MET A 165 8.83 30.48 0.50
CA MET A 165 8.07 30.82 1.70
C MET A 165 8.48 29.94 2.87
N ASP A 166 8.31 30.47 4.09
CA ASP A 166 8.49 29.71 5.32
C ASP A 166 7.37 28.67 5.48
N GLU A 167 7.65 27.53 6.11
CA GLU A 167 6.68 26.44 6.30
C GLU A 167 5.40 26.85 7.06
N THR A 168 5.49 27.92 7.87
CA THR A 168 4.34 28.50 8.58
C THR A 168 3.35 29.19 7.65
N ALA A 169 3.75 29.49 6.40
CA ALA A 169 2.89 30.03 5.35
C ALA A 169 2.02 28.96 4.67
N LEU A 170 2.32 27.66 4.88
CA LEU A 170 1.48 26.58 4.36
C LEU A 170 0.04 26.76 4.86
N GLY A 171 -0.94 26.51 4.01
CA GLY A 171 -2.36 26.66 4.30
C GLY A 171 -2.92 25.72 5.37
N VAL A 172 -2.16 25.44 6.42
CA VAL A 172 -2.57 24.57 7.54
C VAL A 172 -2.36 25.30 8.87
N SER A 173 -3.35 25.25 9.76
CA SER A 173 -3.27 25.91 11.07
C SER A 173 -4.10 25.20 12.14
N ALA A 174 -3.70 25.38 13.40
CA ALA A 174 -4.39 24.90 14.58
C ALA A 174 -4.73 26.13 15.46
N PRO A 175 -5.93 26.72 15.30
CA PRO A 175 -6.33 27.89 16.10
C PRO A 175 -6.51 27.55 17.60
N ASP A 176 -6.75 26.31 17.93
CA ASP A 176 -6.81 25.74 19.27
C ASP A 176 -6.39 24.28 19.26
N GLU A 177 -6.38 23.62 20.42
CA GLU A 177 -5.88 22.23 20.61
C GLU A 177 -6.71 21.17 19.83
N ARG A 178 -7.95 21.50 19.44
CA ARG A 178 -8.86 20.53 18.80
C ARG A 178 -9.30 20.93 17.41
N THR A 179 -8.88 22.07 16.91
CA THR A 179 -9.32 22.57 15.61
C THR A 179 -8.18 22.57 14.60
N VAL A 180 -8.32 21.79 13.54
CA VAL A 180 -7.41 21.80 12.38
C VAL A 180 -8.11 22.56 11.23
N VAL A 181 -7.44 23.55 10.66
CA VAL A 181 -7.93 24.28 9.49
C VAL A 181 -6.99 24.05 8.33
N ILE A 182 -7.53 23.62 7.19
CA ILE A 182 -6.80 23.43 5.93
C ILE A 182 -7.39 24.36 4.89
N GLN A 183 -6.54 25.18 4.29
CA GLN A 183 -6.87 26.08 3.18
C GLN A 183 -6.25 25.56 1.90
N LEU A 184 -7.00 25.61 0.82
CA LEU A 184 -6.61 25.16 -0.52
C LEU A 184 -6.48 26.34 -1.46
N ASP A 185 -5.65 26.24 -2.49
CA ASP A 185 -5.58 27.17 -3.60
C ASP A 185 -6.68 26.90 -4.64
N GLN A 186 -7.15 25.65 -4.70
CA GLN A 186 -8.25 25.20 -5.55
C GLN A 186 -9.05 24.11 -4.84
N PRO A 187 -10.36 23.91 -5.17
CA PRO A 187 -11.15 22.83 -4.59
C PRO A 187 -10.54 21.46 -4.87
N ASP A 188 -10.46 20.62 -3.85
CA ASP A 188 -10.00 19.22 -3.97
C ASP A 188 -11.07 18.27 -3.42
N PRO A 189 -11.91 17.67 -4.29
CA PRO A 189 -12.94 16.71 -3.86
C PRO A 189 -12.38 15.48 -3.16
N GLN A 190 -11.12 15.14 -3.41
CA GLN A 190 -10.45 13.98 -2.79
C GLN A 190 -9.72 14.33 -1.48
N LEU A 191 -9.82 15.55 -0.98
CA LEU A 191 -9.07 15.93 0.22
C LEU A 191 -9.32 15.00 1.40
N LEU A 192 -10.55 14.56 1.65
CA LEU A 192 -10.87 13.66 2.77
C LEU A 192 -10.21 12.28 2.59
N TYR A 193 -10.20 11.75 1.37
CA TYR A 193 -9.47 10.53 1.02
C TYR A 193 -7.96 10.71 1.27
N LYS A 194 -7.38 11.80 0.80
CA LYS A 194 -5.96 12.11 0.97
C LYS A 194 -5.58 12.26 2.45
N LEU A 195 -6.47 12.81 3.29
CA LEU A 195 -6.27 12.94 4.74
C LEU A 195 -6.35 11.59 5.50
N ALA A 196 -6.74 10.52 4.84
CA ALA A 196 -6.66 9.15 5.35
C ALA A 196 -5.32 8.46 5.04
N LEU A 197 -4.48 9.05 4.16
CA LEU A 197 -3.20 8.49 3.76
C LEU A 197 -2.09 8.81 4.77
N PRO A 198 -1.02 8.00 4.83
CA PRO A 198 0.04 8.14 5.83
C PRO A 198 0.68 9.51 5.91
N GLY A 199 0.86 10.22 4.78
CA GLY A 199 1.45 11.55 4.75
C GLY A 199 0.72 12.60 5.58
N ALA A 200 -0.59 12.41 5.88
CA ALA A 200 -1.39 13.31 6.73
C ALA A 200 -1.49 12.87 8.19
N MET A 201 -0.79 11.81 8.59
CA MET A 201 -0.78 11.34 9.99
C MET A 201 -0.14 12.38 10.91
N PRO A 202 -0.60 12.48 12.18
CA PRO A 202 -0.06 13.45 13.11
C PRO A 202 1.38 13.12 13.51
N CYS A 203 2.16 14.16 13.76
CA CYS A 203 3.53 14.06 14.27
C CYS A 203 3.70 15.06 15.41
N ASN A 204 4.02 14.59 16.61
CA ASN A 204 4.29 15.48 17.72
C ASN A 204 5.67 16.11 17.56
N GLU A 205 5.72 17.44 17.49
CA GLU A 205 6.94 18.20 17.21
C GLU A 205 8.00 18.01 18.30
N GLU A 206 7.62 18.07 19.57
CA GLU A 206 8.55 17.90 20.69
C GLU A 206 9.18 16.50 20.71
N PHE A 207 8.35 15.46 20.51
CA PHE A 207 8.85 14.10 20.38
C PHE A 207 9.76 13.95 19.16
N PHE A 208 9.35 14.47 18.00
CA PHE A 208 10.14 14.44 16.76
C PHE A 208 11.53 15.04 16.98
N GLU A 209 11.61 16.25 17.55
CA GLU A 209 12.88 16.94 17.85
C GLU A 209 13.71 16.14 18.87
N SER A 210 13.08 15.52 19.86
CA SER A 210 13.78 14.71 20.88
C SER A 210 14.48 13.48 20.31
N THR A 211 14.08 13.02 19.12
CA THR A 211 14.68 11.84 18.44
C THR A 211 15.99 12.15 17.72
N GLU A 212 16.38 13.43 17.63
CA GLU A 212 17.64 13.88 17.00
C GLU A 212 17.85 13.27 15.58
N GLY A 213 16.78 13.21 14.78
CA GLY A 213 16.81 12.70 13.41
C GLY A 213 16.63 11.18 13.28
N SER A 214 16.31 10.47 14.35
CA SER A 214 16.01 9.04 14.32
C SER A 214 14.52 8.69 14.36
N TYR A 215 13.63 9.67 14.15
CA TYR A 215 12.18 9.46 14.12
C TYR A 215 11.79 8.36 13.14
N GLY A 216 11.01 7.39 13.62
CA GLY A 216 10.58 6.25 12.82
C GLY A 216 11.66 5.20 12.51
N LEU A 217 12.93 5.38 12.91
CA LEU A 217 14.02 4.45 12.61
C LEU A 217 14.24 3.38 13.66
N THR A 218 13.70 3.57 14.85
CA THR A 218 13.83 2.62 15.97
C THR A 218 12.52 2.56 16.75
N ARG A 219 12.32 1.47 17.48
CA ARG A 219 11.17 1.36 18.39
C ARG A 219 11.08 2.52 19.39
N ALA A 220 12.20 2.98 19.93
CA ALA A 220 12.24 4.06 20.91
C ALA A 220 11.92 5.44 20.29
N ALA A 221 12.21 5.60 19.02
CA ALA A 221 11.95 6.81 18.24
C ALA A 221 10.65 6.71 17.39
N THR A 222 9.74 5.79 17.75
CA THR A 222 8.43 5.63 17.11
C THR A 222 7.35 5.80 18.17
N MET A 223 6.42 6.70 17.92
CA MET A 223 5.27 7.00 18.77
C MET A 223 4.03 7.13 17.89
N GLY A 224 3.11 6.19 18.04
CA GLY A 224 1.86 6.14 17.26
C GLY A 224 0.65 6.55 18.10
N ASN A 225 -0.41 6.96 17.42
CA ASN A 225 -1.71 7.27 17.99
C ASN A 225 -2.81 6.31 17.51
N GLY A 226 -2.43 5.25 16.80
CA GLY A 226 -3.34 4.24 16.25
C GLY A 226 -3.65 3.12 17.24
N SER A 227 -4.29 2.07 16.71
CA SER A 227 -4.76 0.93 17.51
C SER A 227 -3.62 0.08 18.07
N PHE A 228 -2.48 0.05 17.42
CA PHE A 228 -1.34 -0.77 17.79
C PHE A 228 -0.13 0.10 18.19
N TYR A 229 0.78 -0.50 18.95
CA TYR A 229 2.08 0.08 19.29
C TYR A 229 3.21 -0.90 18.95
N VAL A 230 4.44 -0.41 18.77
CA VAL A 230 5.61 -1.24 18.48
C VAL A 230 6.02 -1.99 19.74
N TYR A 231 5.77 -3.30 19.77
CA TYR A 231 6.19 -4.17 20.88
C TYR A 231 7.65 -4.62 20.70
N ASN A 232 8.03 -5.05 19.50
CA ASN A 232 9.39 -5.46 19.16
C ASN A 232 9.70 -5.19 17.69
N TRP A 233 10.94 -4.87 17.38
CA TRP A 233 11.43 -4.62 16.03
C TRP A 233 12.88 -5.09 15.93
N ASN A 234 13.14 -6.05 15.08
CA ASN A 234 14.46 -6.66 14.87
C ASN A 234 14.58 -7.25 13.46
N ASP A 235 15.71 -7.90 13.16
CA ASP A 235 15.99 -8.49 11.84
C ASP A 235 15.00 -9.59 11.40
N ASN A 236 14.22 -10.17 12.32
CA ASN A 236 13.23 -11.20 12.01
C ASN A 236 11.83 -10.63 11.71
N GLY A 237 11.59 -9.35 11.99
CA GLY A 237 10.30 -8.72 11.75
C GLY A 237 9.97 -7.56 12.67
N LEU A 238 8.77 -7.04 12.44
CA LEU A 238 8.13 -6.01 13.26
C LEU A 238 6.90 -6.62 13.94
N PHE A 239 6.81 -6.44 15.24
CA PHE A 239 5.76 -7.01 16.08
C PHE A 239 4.99 -5.88 16.75
N LEU A 240 3.73 -5.76 16.37
CA LEU A 240 2.82 -4.75 16.91
C LEU A 240 1.85 -5.40 17.89
N ARG A 241 1.42 -4.65 18.91
CA ARG A 241 0.44 -5.11 19.91
C ARG A 241 -0.55 -4.02 20.27
N ARG A 242 -1.70 -4.44 20.76
CA ARG A 242 -2.68 -3.58 21.46
C ARG A 242 -3.25 -4.30 22.68
N PRO A 243 -3.89 -3.58 23.63
CA PRO A 243 -4.61 -4.21 24.74
C PRO A 243 -5.66 -5.20 24.26
N ALA A 244 -5.87 -6.28 25.03
CA ALA A 244 -6.87 -7.27 24.72
C ALA A 244 -8.29 -6.68 24.80
N ASN A 245 -9.12 -6.95 23.78
CA ASN A 245 -10.50 -6.50 23.70
C ASN A 245 -11.35 -7.55 22.97
N GLY A 246 -11.99 -8.45 23.72
CA GLY A 246 -12.83 -9.51 23.16
C GLY A 246 -12.06 -10.35 22.11
N ASP A 247 -12.68 -10.53 20.94
CA ASP A 247 -12.14 -11.33 19.82
C ASP A 247 -11.26 -10.49 18.86
N ALA A 248 -10.94 -9.24 19.25
CA ALA A 248 -10.10 -8.36 18.43
C ALA A 248 -8.68 -8.91 18.28
N VAL A 249 -8.11 -8.77 17.09
CA VAL A 249 -6.68 -9.04 16.86
C VAL A 249 -5.85 -8.16 17.79
N THR A 250 -5.06 -8.76 18.65
CA THR A 250 -4.25 -8.05 19.67
C THR A 250 -2.77 -8.03 19.37
N ALA A 251 -2.32 -8.82 18.40
CA ALA A 251 -0.95 -8.85 17.94
C ALA A 251 -0.90 -8.95 16.41
N LEU A 252 -0.19 -8.03 15.77
CA LEU A 252 0.17 -8.09 14.36
C LEU A 252 1.65 -8.43 14.26
N ARG A 253 1.94 -9.52 13.57
CA ARG A 253 3.28 -10.02 13.32
C ARG A 253 3.62 -9.83 11.84
N LEU A 254 4.45 -8.87 11.56
CA LEU A 254 5.03 -8.63 10.25
C LEU A 254 6.39 -9.34 10.23
N VAL A 255 6.46 -10.53 9.63
CA VAL A 255 7.64 -11.39 9.69
C VAL A 255 8.25 -11.58 8.31
N ILE A 256 9.58 -11.71 8.26
CA ILE A 256 10.23 -12.10 7.01
C ILE A 256 9.81 -13.53 6.73
N ASN A 257 9.30 -13.76 5.56
CA ASN A 257 8.93 -15.01 4.92
C ASN A 257 9.14 -16.24 5.81
N ALA A 258 8.12 -16.49 6.66
CA ALA A 258 8.20 -17.56 7.63
C ALA A 258 8.29 -18.90 6.88
N THR A 259 9.48 -19.51 6.85
CA THR A 259 9.58 -20.93 6.58
C THR A 259 8.62 -21.63 7.52
N GLY A 260 7.74 -22.51 7.00
CA GLY A 260 6.70 -23.20 7.77
C GLY A 260 7.23 -24.10 8.86
N GLU A 261 7.78 -23.50 9.91
CA GLU A 261 8.07 -24.16 11.19
C GLU A 261 7.04 -23.70 12.21
N ALA A 262 5.96 -24.47 12.29
CA ALA A 262 5.22 -24.54 13.54
C ALA A 262 6.22 -24.85 14.65
N SER A 263 6.30 -24.00 15.67
CA SER A 263 7.13 -24.20 16.85
C SER A 263 6.73 -25.49 17.57
N SER A 264 7.27 -26.62 17.13
CA SER A 264 7.29 -27.84 17.91
C SER A 264 8.66 -27.94 18.57
N SER A 265 8.68 -27.73 19.88
CA SER A 265 9.78 -28.08 20.77
C SER A 265 10.04 -29.57 20.70
N SER A 266 10.85 -30.04 19.75
CA SER A 266 11.60 -31.29 19.87
C SER A 266 12.58 -31.42 18.69
N GLY A 267 13.87 -31.50 19.01
CA GLY A 267 14.95 -31.50 18.04
C GLY A 267 14.87 -32.65 17.04
N SER A 268 14.96 -32.30 15.78
CA SER A 268 15.42 -33.17 14.71
C SER A 268 15.95 -32.29 13.57
N SER A 269 17.08 -32.67 13.01
CA SER A 269 17.81 -31.98 11.96
C SER A 269 16.92 -31.67 10.75
N SER A 270 16.66 -30.39 10.48
CA SER A 270 15.92 -29.92 9.30
C SER A 270 16.84 -29.91 8.08
N THR A 271 16.50 -30.68 7.06
CA THR A 271 16.72 -30.31 5.66
C THR A 271 16.16 -28.89 5.47
N ALA A 272 16.91 -28.02 4.82
CA ALA A 272 16.42 -26.65 4.48
C ALA A 272 15.03 -26.78 3.84
N GLY A 273 13.99 -26.31 4.55
CA GLY A 273 12.61 -26.39 4.10
C GLY A 273 12.42 -25.49 2.89
N GLU A 274 11.62 -25.92 1.97
CA GLU A 274 11.17 -25.11 0.84
C GLU A 274 10.40 -23.89 1.39
N THR A 275 10.70 -22.70 0.88
CA THR A 275 10.04 -21.47 1.29
C THR A 275 8.59 -21.51 0.79
N LEU A 276 7.63 -21.49 1.72
CA LEU A 276 6.20 -21.50 1.39
C LEU A 276 5.70 -20.10 1.03
N TRP A 277 4.81 -20.04 0.07
CA TRP A 277 4.19 -18.79 -0.40
C TRP A 277 2.67 -18.97 -0.59
N GLY A 278 1.95 -17.85 -0.64
CA GLY A 278 0.52 -17.81 -0.98
C GLY A 278 -0.31 -18.80 -0.18
N GLU A 279 -1.08 -19.63 -0.89
CA GLU A 279 -1.97 -20.64 -0.33
C GLU A 279 -1.26 -21.60 0.64
N ALA A 280 -0.09 -22.12 0.25
CA ALA A 280 0.65 -23.08 1.07
C ALA A 280 1.09 -22.47 2.41
N LEU A 281 1.52 -21.20 2.40
CA LEU A 281 1.91 -20.49 3.61
C LEU A 281 0.75 -20.35 4.61
N VAL A 282 -0.46 -20.03 4.12
CA VAL A 282 -1.66 -19.88 4.97
C VAL A 282 -2.15 -21.24 5.47
N LYS A 283 -2.19 -22.26 4.61
CA LYS A 283 -2.63 -23.64 4.98
C LYS A 283 -1.74 -24.29 6.02
N GLU A 284 -0.43 -24.08 5.95
CA GLU A 284 0.53 -24.62 6.93
C GLU A 284 0.60 -23.78 8.22
N GLY A 285 -0.19 -22.71 8.33
CA GLY A 285 -0.24 -21.85 9.51
C GLY A 285 0.96 -20.91 9.66
N GLY A 286 1.75 -20.71 8.61
CA GLY A 286 2.87 -19.77 8.59
C GLY A 286 2.43 -18.31 8.54
N ALA A 287 1.24 -18.04 7.99
CA ALA A 287 0.60 -16.73 7.99
C ALA A 287 -0.91 -16.84 8.24
N THR A 288 -1.54 -15.75 8.68
CA THR A 288 -2.99 -15.64 8.80
C THR A 288 -3.62 -15.29 7.45
N ALA A 289 -2.89 -14.53 6.64
CA ALA A 289 -3.28 -14.21 5.27
C ALA A 289 -2.05 -14.08 4.37
N ALA A 290 -2.24 -14.31 3.07
CA ALA A 290 -1.19 -14.12 2.07
C ALA A 290 -1.81 -13.78 0.71
N LEU A 291 -1.05 -13.02 -0.11
CA LEU A 291 -1.38 -12.83 -1.53
C LEU A 291 -1.13 -14.13 -2.29
N SER A 292 -2.03 -14.45 -3.23
CA SER A 292 -1.96 -15.67 -4.02
C SER A 292 -2.42 -15.42 -5.46
N GLU A 293 -1.84 -16.15 -6.40
CA GLU A 293 -2.33 -16.25 -7.77
C GLU A 293 -3.50 -17.26 -7.88
N THR A 294 -3.64 -18.16 -6.92
CA THR A 294 -4.82 -19.03 -6.78
C THR A 294 -5.97 -18.21 -6.22
N LEU A 295 -7.09 -18.15 -6.94
CA LEU A 295 -8.24 -17.29 -6.57
C LEU A 295 -9.05 -17.84 -5.40
N SER A 296 -9.02 -19.13 -5.17
CA SER A 296 -9.74 -19.77 -4.07
C SER A 296 -9.01 -21.01 -3.60
N ALA A 297 -9.11 -21.34 -2.32
CA ALA A 297 -8.48 -22.51 -1.75
C ALA A 297 -9.40 -23.15 -0.70
N ASP A 298 -9.46 -24.48 -0.69
CA ASP A 298 -10.30 -25.23 0.26
C ASP A 298 -9.96 -24.86 1.71
N GLY A 299 -10.97 -24.43 2.44
CA GLY A 299 -10.87 -24.07 3.86
C GLY A 299 -10.30 -22.68 4.15
N LEU A 300 -10.08 -21.85 3.13
CA LEU A 300 -9.68 -20.46 3.28
C LEU A 300 -10.76 -19.51 2.74
N ASP A 301 -10.86 -18.33 3.33
CA ASP A 301 -11.61 -17.22 2.78
C ASP A 301 -10.78 -16.53 1.70
N SER A 302 -11.43 -15.94 0.68
CA SER A 302 -10.76 -15.30 -0.45
C SER A 302 -11.33 -13.93 -0.73
N ILE A 303 -10.44 -12.95 -0.92
CA ILE A 303 -10.77 -11.58 -1.37
C ILE A 303 -10.08 -11.38 -2.72
N PRO A 304 -10.78 -11.55 -3.85
CA PRO A 304 -10.20 -11.35 -5.18
C PRO A 304 -10.00 -9.87 -5.50
N TYR A 305 -8.95 -9.54 -6.26
CA TYR A 305 -8.68 -8.19 -6.74
C TYR A 305 -7.93 -8.22 -8.07
N THR A 306 -8.17 -7.22 -8.93
CA THR A 306 -7.57 -7.11 -10.27
C THR A 306 -6.77 -5.81 -10.35
N ALA A 307 -5.50 -5.89 -9.96
CA ALA A 307 -4.58 -4.75 -9.87
C ALA A 307 -3.39 -4.84 -10.83
N THR A 308 -3.39 -5.83 -11.72
CA THR A 308 -2.29 -6.12 -12.64
C THR A 308 -2.79 -6.17 -14.07
N THR A 309 -2.11 -5.47 -14.97
CA THR A 309 -2.35 -5.51 -16.41
C THR A 309 -1.14 -6.10 -17.12
N TRP A 310 -1.33 -7.20 -17.82
CA TRP A 310 -0.31 -7.78 -18.69
C TRP A 310 -0.30 -7.06 -20.02
N VAL A 311 0.87 -6.55 -20.39
CA VAL A 311 1.04 -5.72 -21.57
C VAL A 311 2.15 -6.23 -22.48
N LEU A 312 2.03 -5.93 -23.77
CA LEU A 312 3.18 -5.81 -24.65
C LEU A 312 3.68 -4.39 -24.58
N LEU A 313 4.90 -4.22 -24.13
CA LEU A 313 5.61 -2.95 -24.09
C LEU A 313 6.62 -2.90 -25.23
N PHE A 314 6.58 -1.85 -26.04
CA PHE A 314 7.45 -1.66 -27.20
C PHE A 314 8.49 -0.59 -26.87
N ASN A 315 9.77 -0.91 -27.05
CA ASN A 315 10.83 0.07 -26.89
C ASN A 315 10.83 1.04 -28.07
N CYS A 316 10.33 2.25 -27.85
CA CYS A 316 10.27 3.28 -28.88
C CYS A 316 11.64 3.86 -29.27
N GLY A 317 12.69 3.58 -28.51
CA GLY A 317 14.08 3.89 -28.83
C GLY A 317 14.75 2.89 -29.81
N ASP A 318 14.14 1.70 -30.06
CA ASP A 318 14.63 0.73 -31.05
C ASP A 318 14.42 1.25 -32.47
N GLU A 319 15.41 1.06 -33.36
CA GLU A 319 15.40 1.61 -34.74
C GLU A 319 14.16 1.18 -35.55
N THR A 320 13.67 -0.04 -35.36
CA THR A 320 12.49 -0.58 -36.05
C THR A 320 11.20 -0.16 -35.36
N LEU A 321 11.18 -0.26 -34.01
CA LEU A 321 10.02 0.04 -33.20
C LEU A 321 9.80 1.53 -32.94
N ALA A 322 10.75 2.39 -33.30
CA ALA A 322 10.55 3.85 -33.39
C ALA A 322 9.45 4.22 -34.40
N GLN A 323 9.21 3.36 -35.43
CA GLN A 323 8.15 3.55 -36.41
C GLN A 323 6.77 3.15 -35.86
N PRO A 324 5.82 4.09 -35.65
CA PRO A 324 4.51 3.78 -35.05
C PRO A 324 3.71 2.70 -35.79
N LEU A 325 3.69 2.74 -37.12
CA LEU A 325 2.95 1.78 -37.93
C LEU A 325 3.41 0.32 -37.71
N ILE A 326 4.68 0.12 -37.39
CA ILE A 326 5.21 -1.22 -37.04
C ILE A 326 4.63 -1.67 -35.67
N ARG A 327 4.61 -0.77 -34.68
CA ARG A 327 4.03 -1.07 -33.36
C ARG A 327 2.54 -1.33 -33.47
N GLU A 328 1.80 -0.51 -34.25
CA GLU A 328 0.37 -0.69 -34.51
C GLU A 328 0.08 -2.04 -35.19
N ALA A 329 0.92 -2.45 -36.15
CA ALA A 329 0.81 -3.75 -36.80
C ALA A 329 0.99 -4.91 -35.82
N LEU A 330 2.03 -4.85 -35.01
CA LEU A 330 2.33 -5.86 -33.98
C LEU A 330 1.24 -5.90 -32.90
N ALA A 331 0.75 -4.75 -32.44
CA ALA A 331 -0.35 -4.62 -31.48
C ALA A 331 -1.64 -5.22 -32.02
N THR A 332 -2.01 -4.87 -33.24
CA THR A 332 -3.23 -5.39 -33.91
C THR A 332 -3.19 -6.90 -34.07
N SER A 333 -2.05 -7.42 -34.52
CA SER A 333 -1.88 -8.87 -34.69
C SER A 333 -1.90 -9.59 -33.34
N ALA A 334 -1.21 -9.07 -32.31
CA ALA A 334 -1.20 -9.68 -30.98
C ALA A 334 -2.58 -9.81 -30.36
N ARG A 335 -3.42 -8.78 -30.49
CA ARG A 335 -4.82 -8.80 -29.99
C ARG A 335 -5.70 -9.82 -30.72
N GLY A 336 -5.33 -10.20 -31.91
CA GLY A 336 -5.99 -11.26 -32.69
C GLY A 336 -5.59 -12.67 -32.27
N ALA A 337 -4.66 -12.85 -31.34
CA ALA A 337 -4.21 -14.16 -30.90
C ALA A 337 -5.32 -14.95 -30.21
N ALA A 338 -5.50 -16.20 -30.66
CA ALA A 338 -6.38 -17.14 -29.97
C ALA A 338 -5.64 -17.73 -28.79
N VAL A 339 -6.02 -17.32 -27.58
CA VAL A 339 -5.35 -17.68 -26.33
C VAL A 339 -6.32 -18.41 -25.41
N GLU A 340 -5.92 -19.57 -24.89
CA GLU A 340 -6.56 -20.17 -23.72
C GLU A 340 -5.99 -19.50 -22.48
N LEU A 341 -6.82 -18.67 -21.82
CA LEU A 341 -6.37 -17.89 -20.66
C LEU A 341 -6.32 -18.77 -19.42
N PRO A 342 -5.24 -18.67 -18.63
CA PRO A 342 -5.18 -19.29 -17.29
C PRO A 342 -6.28 -18.77 -16.37
N GLU A 343 -6.55 -19.49 -15.28
CA GLU A 343 -7.45 -19.00 -14.23
C GLU A 343 -6.99 -17.63 -13.72
N GLY A 344 -7.94 -16.71 -13.51
CA GLY A 344 -7.67 -15.35 -13.07
C GLY A 344 -7.26 -14.38 -14.18
N PHE A 345 -7.12 -14.84 -15.41
CA PHE A 345 -6.85 -13.95 -16.55
C PHE A 345 -8.12 -13.65 -17.34
N GLU A 346 -8.28 -12.41 -17.73
CA GLU A 346 -9.32 -11.95 -18.64
C GLU A 346 -8.76 -10.96 -19.66
N THR A 347 -9.46 -10.78 -20.79
CA THR A 347 -9.01 -9.82 -21.82
C THR A 347 -9.08 -8.40 -21.25
N ALA A 348 -7.97 -7.66 -21.33
CA ALA A 348 -7.94 -6.26 -20.93
C ALA A 348 -8.62 -5.37 -21.99
N ASP A 349 -9.45 -4.46 -21.53
CA ASP A 349 -10.09 -3.43 -22.34
C ASP A 349 -9.43 -2.05 -22.22
N GLY A 350 -8.35 -1.97 -21.45
CA GLY A 350 -7.50 -0.80 -21.25
C GLY A 350 -6.21 -1.13 -20.48
N LEU A 351 -5.41 -0.09 -20.20
CA LEU A 351 -4.15 -0.22 -19.47
C LEU A 351 -4.38 -0.21 -17.95
N ILE A 352 -5.24 0.70 -17.47
CA ILE A 352 -5.51 0.89 -16.06
C ILE A 352 -6.40 -0.24 -15.55
N PRO A 353 -5.95 -1.04 -14.54
CA PRO A 353 -6.70 -2.22 -14.11
C PRO A 353 -7.95 -1.88 -13.29
N PRO A 354 -8.91 -2.82 -13.17
CA PRO A 354 -10.20 -2.62 -12.50
C PRO A 354 -10.13 -2.21 -11.02
N ALA A 355 -9.05 -2.50 -10.31
CA ALA A 355 -8.91 -2.12 -8.90
C ALA A 355 -8.68 -0.61 -8.70
N VAL A 356 -8.32 0.15 -9.75
CA VAL A 356 -8.03 1.59 -9.65
C VAL A 356 -9.32 2.38 -9.56
N THR A 357 -9.36 3.32 -8.62
CA THR A 357 -10.44 4.28 -8.45
C THR A 357 -10.00 5.70 -8.83
N VAL A 358 -10.91 6.49 -9.36
CA VAL A 358 -10.72 7.93 -9.58
C VAL A 358 -11.89 8.65 -8.94
N GLN A 359 -11.63 9.50 -7.96
CA GLN A 359 -12.65 10.20 -7.18
C GLN A 359 -13.65 9.25 -6.49
N GLY A 360 -13.17 8.08 -6.01
CA GLY A 360 -14.00 7.07 -5.33
C GLY A 360 -14.86 6.21 -6.27
N GLU A 361 -14.82 6.45 -7.58
CA GLU A 361 -15.52 5.63 -8.57
C GLU A 361 -14.56 4.65 -9.25
N ASN A 362 -15.03 3.44 -9.57
CA ASN A 362 -14.23 2.48 -10.33
C ASN A 362 -13.90 3.06 -11.70
N TYR A 363 -12.60 3.28 -11.93
CA TYR A 363 -12.15 3.93 -13.15
C TYR A 363 -12.54 3.14 -14.41
N ARG A 364 -12.37 1.82 -14.39
CA ARG A 364 -12.62 0.98 -15.58
C ARG A 364 -14.10 0.94 -15.96
N GLU A 365 -14.99 0.94 -14.98
CA GLU A 365 -16.43 1.03 -15.23
C GLU A 365 -16.82 2.39 -15.83
N ALA A 366 -16.22 3.47 -15.34
CA ALA A 366 -16.49 4.84 -15.83
C ALA A 366 -15.90 5.07 -17.24
N ALA A 367 -14.64 4.66 -17.46
CA ALA A 367 -13.92 4.91 -18.71
C ALA A 367 -14.33 3.99 -19.87
N GLY A 368 -14.81 2.76 -19.57
CA GLY A 368 -15.13 1.75 -20.56
C GLY A 368 -13.92 1.26 -21.37
N SER A 369 -14.14 0.66 -22.54
CA SER A 369 -13.06 0.13 -23.37
C SER A 369 -12.25 1.24 -24.03
N MET A 370 -10.92 1.15 -23.88
CA MET A 370 -9.92 2.08 -24.40
C MET A 370 -9.06 1.51 -25.53
N GLN A 371 -9.35 0.27 -25.98
CA GLN A 371 -8.56 -0.39 -27.01
C GLN A 371 -8.65 0.36 -28.34
N PRO A 372 -7.52 0.87 -28.90
CA PRO A 372 -7.55 1.60 -30.17
C PRO A 372 -7.87 0.66 -31.33
N ALA A 373 -8.62 1.15 -32.29
CA ALA A 373 -8.94 0.46 -33.55
C ALA A 373 -7.92 0.88 -34.63
N PHE A 374 -6.82 0.14 -34.72
CA PHE A 374 -5.87 0.32 -35.83
C PHE A 374 -6.35 -0.35 -37.13
N GLY A 375 -5.61 -0.16 -38.21
CA GLY A 375 -5.87 -0.77 -39.49
C GLY A 375 -5.50 -2.26 -39.56
N SER A 376 -5.44 -2.79 -40.83
CA SER A 376 -4.95 -4.13 -41.06
C SER A 376 -3.48 -4.27 -40.66
N ALA A 377 -3.15 -5.25 -39.82
CA ALA A 377 -1.76 -5.48 -39.37
C ALA A 377 -0.78 -5.64 -40.54
N VAL A 378 -1.21 -6.32 -41.62
CA VAL A 378 -0.43 -6.53 -42.86
C VAL A 378 -0.16 -5.21 -43.59
N ASP A 379 -1.17 -4.35 -43.70
CA ASP A 379 -1.04 -3.09 -44.43
C ASP A 379 -0.23 -2.09 -43.63
N LEU A 380 -0.47 -1.97 -42.32
CA LEU A 380 0.32 -1.15 -41.40
C LEU A 380 1.82 -1.56 -41.41
N CYS A 381 2.10 -2.87 -41.35
CA CYS A 381 3.45 -3.37 -41.41
C CYS A 381 4.15 -3.03 -42.74
N ARG A 382 3.44 -3.17 -43.87
CA ARG A 382 3.95 -2.82 -45.20
C ARG A 382 4.28 -1.33 -45.30
N GLU A 383 3.37 -0.48 -44.86
CA GLU A 383 3.56 0.98 -44.88
C GLU A 383 4.68 1.42 -43.92
N GLY A 384 4.74 0.84 -42.71
CA GLY A 384 5.82 1.12 -41.75
C GLY A 384 7.20 0.73 -42.27
N LEU A 385 7.33 -0.46 -42.91
CA LEU A 385 8.57 -0.88 -43.53
C LEU A 385 8.96 0.03 -44.70
N ALA A 386 7.99 0.44 -45.53
CA ALA A 386 8.25 1.37 -46.61
C ALA A 386 8.76 2.74 -46.09
N ALA A 387 8.21 3.24 -44.98
CA ALA A 387 8.68 4.46 -44.34
C ALA A 387 10.13 4.34 -43.87
N LEU A 388 10.57 3.16 -43.42
CA LEU A 388 11.93 2.85 -43.04
C LEU A 388 12.84 2.51 -44.23
N SER A 389 12.31 2.50 -45.47
CA SER A 389 13.01 2.04 -46.68
C SER A 389 13.44 0.57 -46.61
N LEU A 390 12.70 -0.24 -45.87
CA LEU A 390 12.91 -1.67 -45.69
C LEU A 390 11.85 -2.47 -46.45
N SER A 391 12.15 -3.70 -46.84
CA SER A 391 11.18 -4.66 -47.36
C SER A 391 10.79 -5.72 -46.33
N ARG A 392 11.60 -5.86 -45.32
CA ARG A 392 11.40 -6.73 -44.14
C ARG A 392 12.27 -6.25 -43.00
N PHE A 393 11.89 -6.52 -41.78
CA PHE A 393 12.72 -6.26 -40.60
C PHE A 393 13.50 -7.53 -40.22
N GLU A 394 14.56 -7.34 -39.44
CA GLU A 394 15.30 -8.41 -38.79
C GLU A 394 14.45 -9.08 -37.69
N SER A 395 15.01 -10.05 -36.98
CA SER A 395 14.31 -10.63 -35.83
C SER A 395 14.03 -9.57 -34.77
N ILE A 396 12.79 -9.55 -34.24
CA ILE A 396 12.42 -8.74 -33.10
C ILE A 396 12.19 -9.69 -31.92
N THR A 397 12.92 -9.52 -30.85
CA THR A 397 12.88 -10.39 -29.67
C THR A 397 11.72 -10.00 -28.75
N LEU A 398 10.96 -11.00 -28.32
CA LEU A 398 9.96 -10.89 -27.26
C LEU A 398 10.55 -11.41 -25.96
N LEU A 399 10.83 -10.51 -25.03
CA LEU A 399 11.29 -10.80 -23.67
C LEU A 399 10.08 -11.11 -22.77
N VAL A 400 10.13 -12.22 -22.01
CA VAL A 400 9.02 -12.65 -21.16
C VAL A 400 9.54 -13.19 -19.82
N PRO A 401 8.76 -13.05 -18.73
CA PRO A 401 9.11 -13.70 -17.46
C PRO A 401 9.11 -15.22 -17.57
N GLU A 402 9.94 -15.89 -16.77
CA GLU A 402 9.90 -17.33 -16.58
C GLU A 402 8.55 -17.78 -16.03
N GLY A 403 8.04 -18.92 -16.50
CA GLY A 403 6.78 -19.51 -16.09
C GLY A 403 6.06 -20.19 -17.25
N SER A 404 5.43 -21.34 -17.00
CA SER A 404 4.74 -22.10 -18.04
C SER A 404 3.61 -21.31 -18.70
N ASP A 405 2.81 -20.63 -17.88
CA ASP A 405 1.64 -19.88 -18.33
C ASP A 405 2.05 -18.65 -19.12
N TYR A 406 3.06 -17.93 -18.66
CA TYR A 406 3.57 -16.75 -19.37
C TYR A 406 4.22 -17.11 -20.70
N LEU A 407 4.95 -18.24 -20.74
CA LEU A 407 5.48 -18.76 -21.99
C LEU A 407 4.37 -19.15 -22.96
N GLN A 408 3.30 -19.81 -22.49
CA GLN A 408 2.16 -20.17 -23.32
C GLN A 408 1.45 -18.94 -23.90
N LEU A 409 1.23 -17.90 -23.09
CA LEU A 409 0.68 -16.62 -23.52
C LEU A 409 1.56 -15.99 -24.62
N ALA A 410 2.87 -15.91 -24.38
CA ALA A 410 3.84 -15.36 -25.33
C ALA A 410 3.89 -16.16 -26.64
N GLN A 411 3.83 -17.49 -26.57
CA GLN A 411 3.81 -18.36 -27.75
C GLN A 411 2.55 -18.15 -28.59
N SER A 412 1.39 -17.91 -27.96
CA SER A 412 0.14 -17.62 -28.67
C SER A 412 0.23 -16.31 -29.43
N VAL A 413 0.79 -15.26 -28.83
CA VAL A 413 1.07 -13.99 -29.51
C VAL A 413 2.06 -14.18 -30.65
N ASN A 414 3.15 -14.89 -30.43
CA ASN A 414 4.17 -15.16 -31.45
C ASN A 414 3.59 -15.96 -32.64
N GLN A 415 2.76 -16.95 -32.40
CA GLN A 415 2.09 -17.71 -33.45
C GLN A 415 1.19 -16.81 -34.29
N GLN A 416 0.48 -15.86 -33.69
CA GLN A 416 -0.35 -14.91 -34.43
C GLN A 416 0.51 -13.95 -35.26
N TRP A 417 1.63 -13.44 -34.73
CA TRP A 417 2.60 -12.65 -35.49
C TRP A 417 3.17 -13.41 -36.68
N GLN A 418 3.55 -14.69 -36.50
CA GLN A 418 4.03 -15.52 -37.59
C GLN A 418 2.96 -15.71 -38.69
N LYS A 419 1.70 -15.87 -38.30
CA LYS A 419 0.59 -16.02 -39.20
C LYS A 419 0.32 -14.75 -40.03
N ASP A 420 0.28 -13.60 -39.39
CA ASP A 420 -0.11 -12.34 -40.02
C ASP A 420 1.08 -11.64 -40.68
N LEU A 421 2.25 -11.64 -40.01
CA LEU A 421 3.40 -10.84 -40.37
C LEU A 421 4.63 -11.64 -40.82
N GLY A 422 4.53 -12.98 -40.90
CA GLY A 422 5.62 -13.86 -41.31
C GLY A 422 6.20 -13.60 -42.71
N ALA A 423 5.45 -12.90 -43.58
CA ALA A 423 5.97 -12.43 -44.87
C ALA A 423 7.01 -11.29 -44.74
N PHE A 424 6.96 -10.54 -43.64
CA PHE A 424 7.80 -9.36 -43.40
C PHE A 424 8.93 -9.61 -42.36
N SER A 425 8.83 -10.67 -41.56
CA SER A 425 9.84 -11.08 -40.61
C SER A 425 10.17 -12.56 -40.78
N ALA A 426 11.44 -12.89 -40.70
CA ALA A 426 11.84 -14.28 -40.71
C ALA A 426 11.59 -14.98 -39.37
N TYR A 427 11.61 -14.22 -38.23
CA TYR A 427 11.60 -14.83 -36.92
C TYR A 427 11.27 -13.82 -35.80
N PHE A 428 10.49 -14.25 -34.80
CA PHE A 428 10.21 -13.55 -33.56
C PHE A 428 10.70 -14.43 -32.38
N PRO A 429 11.96 -14.33 -31.97
CA PRO A 429 12.47 -15.12 -30.85
C PRO A 429 11.78 -14.74 -29.54
N VAL A 430 11.49 -15.76 -28.72
CA VAL A 430 11.01 -15.59 -27.36
C VAL A 430 12.17 -15.86 -26.41
N GLU A 431 12.51 -14.89 -25.58
CA GLU A 431 13.55 -14.99 -24.56
C GLU A 431 12.90 -14.94 -23.19
N GLN A 432 13.25 -15.92 -22.33
CA GLN A 432 12.77 -15.99 -20.96
C GLN A 432 13.87 -15.56 -19.99
N ALA A 433 13.48 -14.77 -18.96
CA ALA A 433 14.33 -14.37 -17.85
C ALA A 433 13.49 -14.31 -16.56
N SER A 434 14.13 -14.25 -15.40
CA SER A 434 13.40 -14.00 -14.15
C SER A 434 12.64 -12.68 -14.24
N LEU A 435 11.52 -12.53 -13.52
CA LEU A 435 10.74 -11.28 -13.53
C LEU A 435 11.60 -10.09 -13.09
N GLU A 436 12.51 -10.30 -12.13
CA GLU A 436 13.46 -9.27 -11.68
C GLU A 436 14.38 -8.83 -12.83
N GLU A 437 14.93 -9.77 -13.59
CA GLU A 437 15.80 -9.48 -14.74
C GLU A 437 15.01 -8.81 -15.88
N VAL A 438 13.77 -9.26 -16.17
CA VAL A 438 12.89 -8.60 -17.15
C VAL A 438 12.67 -7.14 -16.77
N ASN A 439 12.31 -6.86 -15.52
CA ASN A 439 12.10 -5.51 -15.02
C ASN A 439 13.38 -4.66 -15.10
N ALA A 440 14.54 -5.22 -14.74
CA ALA A 440 15.81 -4.51 -14.82
C ALA A 440 16.20 -4.15 -16.27
N ARG A 441 16.01 -5.08 -17.20
CA ARG A 441 16.27 -4.86 -18.63
C ARG A 441 15.31 -3.84 -19.23
N VAL A 442 14.02 -3.93 -18.90
CA VAL A 442 13.02 -2.95 -19.34
C VAL A 442 13.37 -1.55 -18.80
N ALA A 443 13.71 -1.43 -17.52
CA ALA A 443 14.07 -0.15 -16.90
C ALA A 443 15.35 0.47 -17.49
N SER A 444 16.28 -0.35 -18.01
CA SER A 444 17.51 0.12 -18.67
C SER A 444 17.37 0.31 -20.18
N GLY A 445 16.22 -0.02 -20.78
CA GLY A 445 16.00 0.03 -22.23
C GLY A 445 16.65 -1.13 -23.01
N ASP A 446 17.13 -2.19 -22.32
CA ASP A 446 17.77 -3.36 -22.95
C ASP A 446 16.72 -4.42 -23.34
N TYR A 447 15.80 -4.03 -24.20
CA TYR A 447 14.77 -4.91 -24.77
C TYR A 447 14.24 -4.33 -26.08
N GLN A 448 13.56 -5.14 -26.89
CA GLN A 448 12.80 -4.69 -28.05
C GLN A 448 11.30 -4.70 -27.75
N ILE A 449 10.73 -5.87 -27.49
CA ILE A 449 9.36 -6.03 -26.98
C ILE A 449 9.42 -6.82 -25.69
N ALA A 450 8.66 -6.41 -24.67
CA ALA A 450 8.51 -7.17 -23.44
C ALA A 450 7.02 -7.49 -23.20
N LEU A 451 6.74 -8.75 -22.86
CA LEU A 451 5.47 -9.17 -22.28
C LEU A 451 5.65 -9.21 -20.76
N LEU A 452 5.04 -8.29 -20.03
CA LEU A 452 5.24 -8.18 -18.59
C LEU A 452 3.98 -7.71 -17.86
N PRO A 453 3.88 -8.02 -16.54
CA PRO A 453 2.83 -7.49 -15.70
C PRO A 453 3.17 -6.06 -15.26
N LEU A 454 2.27 -5.12 -15.47
CA LEU A 454 2.30 -3.82 -14.84
C LEU A 454 1.40 -3.84 -13.62
N SER A 455 1.98 -3.60 -12.46
CA SER A 455 1.27 -3.52 -11.18
C SER A 455 1.55 -2.18 -10.53
N LEU A 456 0.54 -1.63 -9.86
CA LEU A 456 0.64 -0.35 -9.15
C LEU A 456 1.04 -0.57 -7.69
N SER A 457 1.91 0.28 -7.17
CA SER A 457 2.21 0.40 -5.74
C SER A 457 1.24 1.35 -5.01
N SER A 458 0.50 2.17 -5.76
CA SER A 458 -0.49 3.14 -5.25
C SER A 458 -1.73 3.15 -6.12
N ASP A 459 -2.85 3.65 -5.61
CA ASP A 459 -4.08 3.88 -6.37
C ASP A 459 -3.95 5.17 -7.21
N SER A 460 -2.99 5.18 -8.12
CA SER A 460 -2.73 6.35 -8.98
C SER A 460 -2.67 5.94 -10.46
N ALA A 461 -3.79 6.19 -11.16
CA ALA A 461 -3.85 6.01 -12.60
C ALA A 461 -2.77 6.81 -13.34
N ALA A 462 -2.54 8.06 -12.91
CA ALA A 462 -1.55 8.94 -13.51
C ALA A 462 -0.11 8.40 -13.33
N GLU A 463 0.19 7.78 -12.18
CA GLU A 463 1.49 7.12 -11.94
C GLU A 463 1.72 5.97 -12.91
N LEU A 464 0.72 5.10 -13.13
CA LEU A 464 0.80 4.01 -14.09
C LEU A 464 1.06 4.52 -15.50
N LEU A 465 0.34 5.57 -15.93
CA LEU A 465 0.53 6.17 -17.25
C LEU A 465 1.95 6.72 -17.41
N ARG A 466 2.46 7.45 -16.41
CA ARG A 466 3.82 8.00 -16.41
C ARG A 466 4.88 6.90 -16.46
N GLN A 467 4.76 5.90 -15.59
CA GLN A 467 5.66 4.77 -15.54
C GLN A 467 5.70 4.03 -16.88
N THR A 468 4.54 3.74 -17.45
CA THR A 468 4.43 3.00 -18.71
C THR A 468 5.09 3.76 -19.88
N ALA A 469 4.83 5.06 -20.00
CA ALA A 469 5.45 5.90 -21.03
C ALA A 469 6.97 5.93 -20.89
N GLY A 470 7.48 6.06 -19.66
CA GLY A 470 8.91 6.04 -19.37
C GLY A 470 9.57 4.70 -19.70
N LEU A 471 8.96 3.59 -19.33
CA LEU A 471 9.45 2.25 -19.63
C LEU A 471 9.48 1.95 -21.15
N ALA A 472 8.55 2.52 -21.91
CA ALA A 472 8.48 2.40 -23.37
C ALA A 472 9.43 3.35 -24.11
N ASP A 473 10.18 4.19 -23.43
CA ASP A 473 10.94 5.30 -24.02
C ASP A 473 10.08 6.16 -24.99
N TRP A 474 8.81 6.37 -24.58
CA TRP A 474 7.87 7.17 -25.36
C TRP A 474 7.68 8.55 -24.73
N SER A 475 7.68 9.59 -25.55
CA SER A 475 7.48 10.95 -25.12
C SER A 475 6.64 11.76 -26.09
N ASP A 476 5.70 12.51 -25.53
CA ASP A 476 4.93 13.56 -26.19
C ASP A 476 4.82 14.76 -25.24
N SER A 477 5.25 15.93 -25.67
CA SER A 477 5.36 17.11 -24.80
C SER A 477 4.00 17.65 -24.37
N ASP A 478 2.95 17.49 -25.17
CA ASP A 478 1.61 17.96 -24.86
C ASP A 478 0.93 16.99 -23.89
N TRP A 479 1.09 15.71 -24.12
CA TRP A 479 0.64 14.65 -23.21
C TRP A 479 1.33 14.76 -21.85
N GLN A 480 2.65 14.92 -21.83
CA GLN A 480 3.42 15.08 -20.58
C GLN A 480 2.92 16.27 -19.76
N ARG A 481 2.67 17.41 -20.41
CA ARG A 481 2.15 18.60 -19.73
C ARG A 481 0.75 18.37 -19.15
N GLN A 482 -0.12 17.66 -19.86
CA GLN A 482 -1.46 17.32 -19.35
C GLN A 482 -1.36 16.33 -18.20
N LEU A 483 -0.48 15.33 -18.30
CA LEU A 483 -0.23 14.38 -17.21
C LEU A 483 0.31 15.09 -15.95
N ASP A 484 1.29 16.01 -16.13
CA ASP A 484 1.84 16.80 -15.02
C ASP A 484 0.75 17.70 -14.39
N ALA A 485 -0.18 18.22 -15.18
CA ALA A 485 -1.32 18.97 -14.67
C ALA A 485 -2.22 18.11 -13.79
N LEU A 486 -2.49 16.84 -14.15
CA LEU A 486 -3.26 15.92 -13.30
C LEU A 486 -2.59 15.68 -11.95
N PHE A 487 -1.26 15.55 -11.91
CA PHE A 487 -0.53 15.40 -10.65
C PHE A 487 -0.59 16.66 -9.77
N ASN A 488 -0.58 17.83 -10.39
CA ASN A 488 -0.53 19.09 -9.68
C ASN A 488 -1.93 19.60 -9.28
N ASP A 489 -2.97 19.20 -10.00
CA ASP A 489 -4.32 19.74 -9.86
C ASP A 489 -5.15 19.01 -8.78
N GLY A 490 -4.91 17.73 -8.55
CA GLY A 490 -5.64 16.93 -7.54
C GLY A 490 -7.15 16.79 -7.79
N THR A 491 -7.69 17.43 -8.84
CA THR A 491 -9.13 17.53 -9.15
C THR A 491 -9.53 16.79 -10.41
N HIS A 492 -8.66 15.94 -10.95
CA HIS A 492 -8.89 15.22 -12.22
C HIS A 492 -10.07 14.25 -12.13
N THR A 493 -10.81 14.17 -13.21
CA THR A 493 -11.93 13.26 -13.40
C THR A 493 -11.50 11.96 -14.10
N ALA A 494 -12.37 10.95 -14.09
CA ALA A 494 -12.15 9.74 -14.89
C ALA A 494 -12.00 10.06 -16.39
N ASP A 495 -12.72 11.07 -16.90
CA ASP A 495 -12.60 11.49 -18.29
C ASP A 495 -11.23 12.10 -18.64
N ASP A 496 -10.63 12.87 -17.72
CA ASP A 496 -9.29 13.45 -17.90
C ASP A 496 -8.23 12.36 -17.97
N VAL A 497 -8.31 11.37 -17.08
CA VAL A 497 -7.44 10.18 -17.10
C VAL A 497 -7.64 9.38 -18.37
N ALA A 498 -8.91 9.17 -18.79
CA ALA A 498 -9.26 8.40 -19.98
C ALA A 498 -8.74 9.05 -21.27
N ALA A 499 -8.69 10.38 -21.34
CA ALA A 499 -8.11 11.08 -22.48
C ALA A 499 -6.60 10.80 -22.60
N LEU A 500 -5.89 10.79 -21.48
CA LEU A 500 -4.45 10.49 -21.45
C LEU A 500 -4.16 9.01 -21.71
N GLU A 501 -4.94 8.09 -21.13
CA GLU A 501 -4.82 6.66 -21.40
C GLU A 501 -5.02 6.38 -22.89
N ARG A 502 -6.07 6.97 -23.49
CA ARG A 502 -6.35 6.81 -24.92
C ARG A 502 -5.19 7.27 -25.80
N THR A 503 -4.63 8.45 -25.53
CA THR A 503 -3.47 8.98 -26.28
C THR A 503 -2.26 8.07 -26.17
N LEU A 504 -1.97 7.55 -24.97
CA LEU A 504 -0.88 6.60 -24.77
C LEU A 504 -1.10 5.30 -25.54
N LEU A 505 -2.31 4.75 -25.52
CA LEU A 505 -2.64 3.52 -26.25
C LEU A 505 -2.64 3.72 -27.77
N GLU A 506 -3.09 4.88 -28.27
CA GLU A 506 -3.06 5.27 -29.68
C GLU A 506 -1.63 5.41 -30.23
N SER A 507 -0.64 5.69 -29.37
CA SER A 507 0.78 5.69 -29.75
C SER A 507 1.33 4.29 -30.04
N ALA A 508 0.59 3.25 -29.65
CA ALA A 508 0.99 1.84 -29.69
C ALA A 508 2.35 1.57 -28.99
N CYS A 509 2.81 2.43 -28.07
CA CYS A 509 4.01 2.15 -27.26
C CYS A 509 3.75 1.05 -26.23
N VAL A 510 2.50 0.84 -25.86
CA VAL A 510 2.01 -0.22 -24.99
C VAL A 510 0.72 -0.81 -25.55
N THR A 511 0.54 -2.11 -25.41
CA THR A 511 -0.71 -2.81 -25.77
C THR A 511 -1.14 -3.67 -24.60
N PRO A 512 -2.20 -3.29 -23.87
CA PRO A 512 -2.81 -4.14 -22.85
C PRO A 512 -3.39 -5.39 -23.52
N LEU A 513 -3.12 -6.55 -22.95
CA LEU A 513 -3.65 -7.82 -23.45
C LEU A 513 -4.60 -8.46 -22.44
N TRP A 514 -4.18 -8.56 -21.17
CA TRP A 514 -4.95 -9.27 -20.15
C TRP A 514 -4.88 -8.54 -18.81
N PHE A 515 -5.99 -8.58 -18.08
CA PHE A 515 -5.99 -8.33 -16.65
C PHE A 515 -5.73 -9.63 -15.90
N GLN A 516 -4.99 -9.54 -14.80
CA GLN A 516 -4.78 -10.67 -13.90
C GLN A 516 -5.42 -10.37 -12.56
N THR A 517 -6.40 -11.20 -12.18
CA THR A 517 -6.98 -11.25 -10.86
C THR A 517 -6.12 -12.12 -9.96
N LYS A 518 -5.80 -11.62 -8.78
CA LYS A 518 -5.16 -12.33 -7.68
C LYS A 518 -6.11 -12.36 -6.49
N ALA A 519 -5.76 -13.07 -5.44
CA ALA A 519 -6.56 -13.09 -4.23
C ALA A 519 -5.71 -12.85 -2.99
N LEU A 520 -6.31 -12.19 -1.99
CA LEU A 520 -5.87 -12.33 -0.62
C LEU A 520 -6.57 -13.56 -0.04
N LEU A 521 -5.81 -14.61 0.22
CA LEU A 521 -6.28 -15.79 0.95
C LEU A 521 -6.11 -15.56 2.44
N VAL A 522 -7.15 -15.87 3.22
CA VAL A 522 -7.23 -15.56 4.65
C VAL A 522 -7.69 -16.80 5.40
N GLN A 523 -7.13 -17.05 6.58
CA GLN A 523 -7.64 -18.11 7.47
C GLN A 523 -9.10 -17.84 7.84
N PRO A 524 -9.94 -18.88 7.95
CA PRO A 524 -11.36 -18.70 8.26
C PRO A 524 -11.56 -18.07 9.64
N GLY A 525 -12.62 -17.27 9.77
CA GLY A 525 -12.99 -16.60 11.01
C GLY A 525 -12.37 -15.22 11.21
N VAL A 526 -11.53 -14.74 10.30
CA VAL A 526 -11.08 -13.33 10.26
C VAL A 526 -12.22 -12.46 9.75
N GLN A 527 -12.56 -11.41 10.48
CA GLN A 527 -13.58 -10.42 10.09
C GLN A 527 -13.07 -9.01 10.36
N GLY A 528 -13.63 -8.00 9.68
CA GLY A 528 -13.26 -6.59 9.85
C GLY A 528 -11.83 -6.24 9.43
N LEU A 529 -11.17 -7.13 8.67
CA LEU A 529 -9.93 -6.83 7.95
C LEU A 529 -10.28 -5.95 6.76
N VAL A 530 -9.63 -4.79 6.64
CA VAL A 530 -9.66 -3.96 5.44
C VAL A 530 -8.42 -4.27 4.62
N PHE A 531 -8.63 -4.74 3.40
CA PHE A 531 -7.57 -5.01 2.44
C PHE A 531 -7.75 -4.13 1.21
N ARG A 532 -6.66 -3.50 0.78
CA ARG A 532 -6.59 -2.81 -0.50
C ARG A 532 -5.34 -3.23 -1.25
N PRO A 533 -5.47 -3.43 -2.57
CA PRO A 533 -4.32 -3.82 -3.40
C PRO A 533 -3.29 -2.70 -3.57
N PHE A 534 -3.64 -1.45 -3.18
CA PHE A 534 -2.78 -0.26 -3.27
C PHE A 534 -2.74 0.50 -1.95
N GLY A 535 -1.67 1.28 -1.70
CA GLY A 535 -1.53 2.08 -0.48
C GLY A 535 -1.39 1.23 0.78
N PRO A 536 -2.02 1.60 1.89
CA PRO A 536 -2.04 0.79 3.10
C PRO A 536 -2.72 -0.54 2.83
N VAL A 537 -1.96 -1.59 2.62
CA VAL A 537 -2.43 -2.89 2.14
C VAL A 537 -3.36 -3.59 3.14
N LEU A 538 -3.09 -3.46 4.45
CA LEU A 538 -3.87 -4.10 5.52
C LEU A 538 -4.14 -3.11 6.65
N ASP A 539 -5.42 -2.95 7.02
CA ASP A 539 -5.85 -2.29 8.26
C ASP A 539 -6.56 -3.30 9.15
N LEU A 540 -6.00 -3.51 10.35
CA LEU A 540 -6.48 -4.45 11.35
C LEU A 540 -7.17 -3.76 12.53
N THR A 541 -7.43 -2.46 12.43
CA THR A 541 -8.04 -1.67 13.51
C THR A 541 -9.32 -2.31 14.03
N ASN A 542 -10.18 -2.82 13.14
CA ASN A 542 -11.43 -3.48 13.47
C ASN A 542 -11.38 -5.01 13.29
N ALA A 543 -10.19 -5.56 13.01
CA ALA A 543 -10.07 -6.98 12.75
C ALA A 543 -10.30 -7.83 14.00
N THR A 544 -11.06 -8.90 13.82
CA THR A 544 -11.36 -9.94 14.83
C THR A 544 -11.05 -11.31 14.25
N ILE A 545 -10.75 -12.28 15.11
CA ILE A 545 -10.61 -13.68 14.72
C ILE A 545 -11.47 -14.50 15.67
N ALA A 546 -12.47 -15.17 15.13
CA ALA A 546 -13.30 -16.10 15.91
C ALA A 546 -12.45 -17.28 16.40
N GLN A 547 -12.48 -17.57 17.71
CA GLN A 547 -11.74 -18.68 18.32
C GLN A 547 -12.53 -19.97 18.28
#